data_0331f4cac242582bc1440cad97124352
#
_entry.id   0331f4cac242582bc1440cad97124352
#
_cell.length_a   1.000
_cell.length_b   1.000
_cell.length_c   1.000
_cell.angle_alpha   90.00
_cell.angle_beta   90.00
_cell.angle_gamma   90.00
#
_symmetry.space_group_name_H-M   'P 1'
#
loop_
_entity.id
_entity.type
_entity.pdbx_description
1 polymer ?
#
loop_
_entity_poly.entity_id
_entity_poly.type
_entity_poly.pdbx_seq_one_letter_code
_entity_poly.pdbx_strand_id
1 'polypeptide(L)'
;MSATLVIMAAGLASRYGGAKQIEKVGPGGEILMEYTIHDAQRAGFDRFVIILQPQMLEDFRAVCGERLEGKARVDYAFQSFDAMPDWFTVPEGRTKPYGTVPAVLSGKDVITGKFAVVNADDYYGPGAFTLMYEALEKLPETGRGCMVAYKLRNTVSDFGTVTRGVCRIDGGEMTAVEETFKIGKAPDGSIRSYASSGEGVVLDGESPVSMNFWGFTPWALGEMETYFHTFLRSEAGRELKSECLLPTMVGDMLREGSMHIDARTTEEAWFGMTYREDRATTAAMLRKLTAEGMYPDNLY
;
A
#
# COMPACT_ATOMS: atom_id res chain seq x y z
N MET A 1 -16.29 13.33 -9.45
CA MET A 1 -15.81 12.02 -10.00
C MET A 1 -16.05 10.95 -8.95
N SER A 2 -16.55 9.77 -9.30
CA SER A 2 -16.50 8.61 -8.39
C SER A 2 -15.10 8.01 -8.41
N ALA A 3 -14.50 7.77 -7.26
CA ALA A 3 -13.17 7.18 -7.13
C ALA A 3 -13.17 6.05 -6.11
N THR A 4 -12.52 4.94 -6.46
CA THR A 4 -12.42 3.76 -5.61
C THR A 4 -11.09 3.76 -4.86
N LEU A 5 -11.11 3.50 -3.55
CA LEU A 5 -9.91 3.17 -2.78
C LEU A 5 -9.82 1.65 -2.61
N VAL A 6 -8.74 1.07 -3.10
CA VAL A 6 -8.41 -0.35 -2.96
C VAL A 6 -7.45 -0.52 -1.79
N ILE A 7 -7.85 -1.28 -0.79
CA ILE A 7 -7.11 -1.46 0.46
C ILE A 7 -6.60 -2.90 0.52
N MET A 8 -5.29 -3.09 0.43
CA MET A 8 -4.66 -4.41 0.46
C MET A 8 -4.48 -4.92 1.88
N ALA A 9 -5.36 -5.85 2.31
CA ALA A 9 -5.38 -6.41 3.66
C ALA A 9 -5.12 -7.94 3.69
N ALA A 10 -4.80 -8.56 2.56
CA ALA A 10 -4.56 -10.02 2.45
C ALA A 10 -3.15 -10.46 2.90
N GLY A 11 -2.29 -9.54 3.33
CA GLY A 11 -0.91 -9.83 3.71
C GLY A 11 -0.81 -10.79 4.91
N LEU A 12 0.07 -11.80 4.80
CA LEU A 12 0.42 -12.67 5.91
C LEU A 12 1.29 -11.90 6.90
N ALA A 13 0.81 -11.63 8.09
CA ALA A 13 1.53 -10.91 9.15
C ALA A 13 2.67 -11.75 9.78
N SER A 14 3.58 -12.27 8.95
CA SER A 14 4.63 -13.20 9.37
C SER A 14 5.60 -12.63 10.42
N ARG A 15 5.80 -11.32 10.43
CA ARG A 15 6.66 -10.63 11.42
C ARG A 15 5.89 -10.16 12.65
N TYR A 16 4.59 -9.98 12.55
CA TYR A 16 3.74 -9.46 13.63
C TYR A 16 3.20 -10.57 14.53
N GLY A 17 3.07 -11.79 14.02
CA GLY A 17 2.61 -12.95 14.78
C GLY A 17 1.09 -12.98 15.06
N GLY A 18 0.30 -12.26 14.25
CA GLY A 18 -1.17 -12.19 14.38
C GLY A 18 -1.82 -11.40 13.25
N ALA A 19 -3.14 -11.21 13.30
CA ALA A 19 -3.91 -10.45 12.32
C ALA A 19 -3.75 -8.93 12.55
N LYS A 20 -2.58 -8.37 12.20
CA LYS A 20 -2.24 -6.96 12.41
C LYS A 20 -3.23 -5.97 11.76
N GLN A 21 -3.90 -6.39 10.70
CA GLN A 21 -4.86 -5.56 9.94
C GLN A 21 -6.12 -5.23 10.74
N ILE A 22 -6.43 -6.02 11.78
CA ILE A 22 -7.59 -5.83 12.66
C ILE A 22 -7.21 -5.45 14.10
N GLU A 23 -5.94 -5.08 14.33
CA GLU A 23 -5.46 -4.65 15.64
C GLU A 23 -6.02 -3.28 15.99
N LYS A 24 -6.66 -3.18 17.17
CA LYS A 24 -7.24 -1.94 17.67
C LYS A 24 -6.16 -0.99 18.18
N VAL A 25 -6.08 0.19 17.57
CA VAL A 25 -5.06 1.21 17.86
C VAL A 25 -5.64 2.60 18.14
N GLY A 26 -6.85 2.86 17.69
CA GLY A 26 -7.55 4.12 17.93
C GLY A 26 -8.09 4.24 19.38
N PRO A 27 -8.33 5.47 19.88
CA PRO A 27 -8.86 5.72 21.21
C PRO A 27 -10.25 5.11 21.43
N GLY A 28 -11.12 5.04 20.40
CA GLY A 28 -12.44 4.39 20.42
C GLY A 28 -12.40 2.90 20.06
N GLY A 29 -11.21 2.32 19.87
CA GLY A 29 -11.03 0.92 19.47
C GLY A 29 -11.05 0.70 17.96
N GLU A 30 -10.82 1.75 17.20
CA GLU A 30 -10.69 1.70 15.75
C GLU A 30 -9.40 1.01 15.34
N ILE A 31 -9.44 0.35 14.18
CA ILE A 31 -8.25 -0.17 13.49
C ILE A 31 -7.67 0.90 12.56
N LEU A 32 -6.42 0.75 12.13
CA LEU A 32 -5.72 1.74 11.31
C LEU A 32 -6.43 2.01 9.96
N MET A 33 -7.00 0.97 9.36
CA MET A 33 -7.78 1.08 8.12
C MET A 33 -9.01 2.00 8.24
N GLU A 34 -9.62 2.11 9.42
CA GLU A 34 -10.77 3.00 9.63
C GLU A 34 -10.37 4.47 9.48
N TYR A 35 -9.16 4.85 9.91
CA TYR A 35 -8.57 6.18 9.65
C TYR A 35 -8.31 6.40 8.16
N THR A 36 -7.77 5.39 7.48
CA THR A 36 -7.56 5.40 6.02
C THR A 36 -8.87 5.68 5.27
N ILE A 37 -9.96 4.98 5.63
CA ILE A 37 -11.27 5.16 5.01
C ILE A 37 -11.84 6.55 5.33
N HIS A 38 -11.73 6.99 6.59
CA HIS A 38 -12.19 8.31 7.02
C HIS A 38 -11.49 9.44 6.22
N ASP A 39 -10.17 9.39 6.11
CA ASP A 39 -9.40 10.40 5.38
C ASP A 39 -9.70 10.39 3.88
N ALA A 40 -9.82 9.21 3.30
CA ALA A 40 -10.17 9.05 1.89
C ALA A 40 -11.58 9.57 1.58
N GLN A 41 -12.58 9.32 2.45
CA GLN A 41 -13.92 9.87 2.29
C GLN A 41 -13.89 11.41 2.28
N ARG A 42 -13.13 12.02 3.19
CA ARG A 42 -12.97 13.48 3.24
C ARG A 42 -12.29 14.05 2.00
N ALA A 43 -11.40 13.28 1.38
CA ALA A 43 -10.76 13.65 0.11
C ALA A 43 -11.67 13.49 -1.11
N GLY A 44 -12.77 12.72 -1.01
CA GLY A 44 -13.73 12.53 -2.10
C GLY A 44 -13.87 11.10 -2.62
N PHE A 45 -13.16 10.13 -2.05
CA PHE A 45 -13.37 8.72 -2.36
C PHE A 45 -14.74 8.26 -1.83
N ASP A 46 -15.51 7.58 -2.65
CA ASP A 46 -16.89 7.20 -2.36
C ASP A 46 -17.13 5.68 -2.41
N ARG A 47 -16.12 4.90 -2.78
CA ARG A 47 -16.15 3.45 -2.84
C ARG A 47 -14.85 2.86 -2.31
N PHE A 48 -14.97 1.75 -1.55
CA PHE A 48 -13.87 1.07 -0.92
C PHE A 48 -13.88 -0.41 -1.28
N VAL A 49 -12.76 -0.93 -1.79
CA VAL A 49 -12.58 -2.35 -2.06
C VAL A 49 -11.53 -2.88 -1.10
N ILE A 50 -11.93 -3.75 -0.17
CA ILE A 50 -11.03 -4.34 0.81
C ILE A 50 -10.65 -5.72 0.34
N ILE A 51 -9.34 -5.92 0.09
CA ILE A 51 -8.80 -7.19 -0.39
C ILE A 51 -8.34 -8.00 0.82
N LEU A 52 -8.98 -9.14 1.04
CA LEU A 52 -8.72 -10.07 2.14
C LEU A 52 -8.31 -11.45 1.62
N GLN A 53 -7.85 -12.32 2.50
CA GLN A 53 -7.93 -13.77 2.25
C GLN A 53 -9.32 -14.27 2.69
N PRO A 54 -9.90 -15.29 2.03
CA PRO A 54 -11.26 -15.76 2.35
C PRO A 54 -11.50 -16.04 3.83
N GLN A 55 -10.53 -16.66 4.50
CA GLN A 55 -10.61 -17.02 5.91
C GLN A 55 -10.54 -15.83 6.89
N MET A 56 -10.19 -14.63 6.42
CA MET A 56 -10.09 -13.43 7.25
C MET A 56 -11.42 -12.66 7.36
N LEU A 57 -12.40 -12.96 6.51
CA LEU A 57 -13.63 -12.16 6.39
C LEU A 57 -14.44 -12.12 7.68
N GLU A 58 -14.64 -13.25 8.34
CA GLU A 58 -15.44 -13.33 9.55
C GLU A 58 -14.82 -12.53 10.69
N ASP A 59 -13.51 -12.71 10.93
CA ASP A 59 -12.78 -11.95 11.96
C ASP A 59 -12.77 -10.45 11.64
N PHE A 60 -12.57 -10.09 10.37
CA PHE A 60 -12.61 -8.70 9.94
C PHE A 60 -13.98 -8.05 10.20
N ARG A 61 -15.06 -8.73 9.81
CA ARG A 61 -16.43 -8.23 10.04
C ARG A 61 -16.74 -8.09 11.53
N ALA A 62 -16.33 -9.04 12.36
CA ALA A 62 -16.52 -8.99 13.80
C ALA A 62 -15.81 -7.80 14.47
N VAL A 63 -14.67 -7.36 13.93
CA VAL A 63 -13.88 -6.27 14.51
C VAL A 63 -14.32 -4.88 14.04
N CYS A 64 -14.55 -4.69 12.75
CA CYS A 64 -14.82 -3.38 12.16
C CYS A 64 -15.84 -3.40 11.01
N GLY A 65 -16.17 -4.56 10.43
CA GLY A 65 -16.99 -4.64 9.22
C GLY A 65 -18.33 -3.96 9.34
N GLU A 66 -19.08 -4.21 10.42
CA GLU A 66 -20.40 -3.59 10.65
C GLU A 66 -20.33 -2.07 10.77
N ARG A 67 -19.26 -1.55 11.41
CA ARG A 67 -19.07 -0.09 11.52
C ARG A 67 -18.77 0.53 10.18
N LEU A 68 -17.92 -0.09 9.38
CA LEU A 68 -17.54 0.37 8.05
C LEU A 68 -18.69 0.30 7.05
N GLU A 69 -19.39 -0.83 6.99
CA GLU A 69 -20.53 -1.05 6.09
C GLU A 69 -21.69 -0.07 6.34
N GLY A 70 -21.84 0.40 7.58
CA GLY A 70 -22.80 1.44 7.94
C GLY A 70 -22.41 2.87 7.54
N LYS A 71 -21.17 3.12 7.18
CA LYS A 71 -20.59 4.46 6.95
C LYS A 71 -19.97 4.66 5.58
N ALA A 72 -19.63 3.57 4.88
CA ALA A 72 -18.96 3.58 3.59
C ALA A 72 -19.54 2.51 2.67
N ARG A 73 -19.45 2.75 1.37
CA ARG A 73 -19.75 1.72 0.36
C ARG A 73 -18.55 0.78 0.25
N VAL A 74 -18.62 -0.36 0.91
CA VAL A 74 -17.54 -1.35 0.98
C VAL A 74 -17.89 -2.57 0.16
N ASP A 75 -16.98 -2.98 -0.72
CA ASP A 75 -16.98 -4.26 -1.42
C ASP A 75 -15.77 -5.09 -0.93
N TYR A 76 -15.94 -6.40 -0.83
CA TYR A 76 -14.84 -7.32 -0.46
C TYR A 76 -14.37 -8.08 -1.69
N ALA A 77 -13.05 -8.21 -1.85
CA ALA A 77 -12.41 -9.06 -2.84
C ALA A 77 -11.43 -10.02 -2.16
N PHE A 78 -11.21 -11.18 -2.76
CA PHE A 78 -10.46 -12.23 -2.10
C PHE A 78 -9.23 -12.65 -2.89
N GLN A 79 -8.06 -12.43 -2.32
CA GLN A 79 -6.81 -12.96 -2.85
C GLN A 79 -6.70 -14.44 -2.48
N SER A 80 -6.83 -15.31 -3.46
CA SER A 80 -6.77 -16.77 -3.32
C SER A 80 -5.98 -17.40 -4.48
N PHE A 81 -5.39 -18.58 -4.25
CA PHE A 81 -4.80 -19.39 -5.31
C PHE A 81 -5.84 -19.98 -6.27
N ASP A 82 -7.11 -20.04 -5.86
CA ASP A 82 -8.20 -20.51 -6.74
C ASP A 82 -8.50 -19.54 -7.89
N ALA A 83 -8.05 -18.29 -7.78
CA ALA A 83 -8.19 -17.27 -8.81
C ALA A 83 -7.03 -17.23 -9.82
N MET A 84 -6.14 -18.24 -9.80
CA MET A 84 -5.06 -18.33 -10.80
C MET A 84 -5.61 -18.71 -12.17
N PRO A 85 -4.92 -18.30 -13.27
CA PRO A 85 -5.32 -18.72 -14.60
C PRO A 85 -5.31 -20.24 -14.77
N ASP A 86 -6.27 -20.81 -15.50
CA ASP A 86 -6.44 -22.26 -15.71
C ASP A 86 -5.18 -22.97 -16.26
N TRP A 87 -4.34 -22.24 -16.98
CA TRP A 87 -3.09 -22.75 -17.56
C TRP A 87 -1.92 -22.78 -16.57
N PHE A 88 -2.08 -22.23 -15.35
CA PHE A 88 -1.02 -22.13 -14.38
C PHE A 88 -1.27 -23.05 -13.17
N THR A 89 -0.29 -23.88 -12.85
CA THR A 89 -0.33 -24.73 -11.65
C THR A 89 0.54 -24.10 -10.56
N VAL A 90 -0.08 -23.79 -9.42
CA VAL A 90 0.65 -23.29 -8.24
C VAL A 90 1.65 -24.34 -7.77
N PRO A 91 2.93 -23.97 -7.56
CA PRO A 91 3.94 -24.90 -7.07
C PRO A 91 3.55 -25.54 -5.75
N GLU A 92 3.81 -26.83 -5.63
CA GLU A 92 3.58 -27.58 -4.39
C GLU A 92 4.39 -26.95 -3.23
N GLY A 93 3.73 -26.78 -2.09
CA GLY A 93 4.33 -26.16 -0.89
C GLY A 93 4.32 -24.62 -0.89
N ARG A 94 3.82 -23.97 -1.94
CA ARG A 94 3.66 -22.52 -1.90
C ARG A 94 2.47 -22.13 -1.02
N THR A 95 2.74 -21.32 0.01
CA THR A 95 1.73 -20.75 0.90
C THR A 95 1.66 -19.22 0.82
N LYS A 96 2.73 -18.59 0.28
CA LYS A 96 2.81 -17.13 0.17
C LYS A 96 2.06 -16.65 -1.07
N PRO A 97 1.13 -15.67 -0.94
CA PRO A 97 0.50 -15.01 -2.08
C PRO A 97 1.54 -14.41 -3.05
N TYR A 98 1.15 -14.21 -4.30
CA TYR A 98 2.06 -13.74 -5.35
C TYR A 98 2.34 -12.23 -5.32
N GLY A 99 2.00 -11.52 -4.26
CA GLY A 99 2.35 -10.11 -4.09
C GLY A 99 1.21 -9.14 -4.40
N THR A 100 1.56 -7.86 -4.60
CA THR A 100 0.59 -6.76 -4.64
C THR A 100 -0.12 -6.61 -5.98
N VAL A 101 0.49 -6.99 -7.11
CA VAL A 101 -0.19 -6.95 -8.41
C VAL A 101 -1.40 -7.90 -8.43
N PRO A 102 -1.28 -9.21 -8.14
CA PRO A 102 -2.45 -10.08 -8.09
C PRO A 102 -3.40 -9.77 -6.93
N ALA A 103 -2.93 -9.11 -5.86
CA ALA A 103 -3.84 -8.60 -4.84
C ALA A 103 -4.83 -7.60 -5.44
N VAL A 104 -4.36 -6.58 -6.16
CA VAL A 104 -5.24 -5.61 -6.83
C VAL A 104 -6.13 -6.29 -7.87
N LEU A 105 -5.58 -7.21 -8.66
CA LEU A 105 -6.34 -7.96 -9.68
C LEU A 105 -7.48 -8.79 -9.08
N SER A 106 -7.37 -9.26 -7.84
CA SER A 106 -8.47 -9.98 -7.18
C SER A 106 -9.72 -9.11 -6.99
N GLY A 107 -9.57 -7.78 -7.03
CA GLY A 107 -10.68 -6.83 -6.97
C GLY A 107 -11.16 -6.33 -8.34
N LYS A 108 -10.62 -6.81 -9.46
CA LYS A 108 -10.85 -6.23 -10.80
C LYS A 108 -12.33 -6.09 -11.17
N ASP A 109 -13.18 -7.03 -10.76
CA ASP A 109 -14.59 -7.06 -11.13
C ASP A 109 -15.44 -6.06 -10.30
N VAL A 110 -14.93 -5.59 -9.18
CA VAL A 110 -15.58 -4.63 -8.29
C VAL A 110 -14.92 -3.25 -8.28
N ILE A 111 -13.71 -3.12 -8.81
CA ILE A 111 -13.04 -1.83 -9.02
C ILE A 111 -13.68 -1.13 -10.20
N THR A 112 -14.30 0.03 -9.95
CA THR A 112 -14.96 0.82 -10.99
C THR A 112 -14.41 2.24 -11.04
N GLY A 113 -14.17 2.74 -12.25
CA GLY A 113 -13.63 4.08 -12.46
C GLY A 113 -12.16 4.19 -12.03
N LYS A 114 -11.70 5.42 -11.86
CA LYS A 114 -10.33 5.69 -11.36
C LYS A 114 -10.19 5.18 -9.92
N PHE A 115 -9.03 4.64 -9.59
CA PHE A 115 -8.83 4.05 -8.28
C PHE A 115 -7.44 4.31 -7.71
N ALA A 116 -7.35 4.37 -6.39
CA ALA A 116 -6.08 4.37 -5.68
C ALA A 116 -5.88 3.06 -4.92
N VAL A 117 -4.63 2.70 -4.66
CA VAL A 117 -4.22 1.49 -3.93
C VAL A 117 -3.41 1.89 -2.71
N VAL A 118 -3.71 1.28 -1.56
CA VAL A 118 -2.99 1.48 -0.29
C VAL A 118 -2.83 0.17 0.47
N ASN A 119 -1.90 0.13 1.42
CA ASN A 119 -1.79 -0.95 2.39
C ASN A 119 -2.76 -0.73 3.56
N ALA A 120 -3.30 -1.79 4.11
CA ALA A 120 -4.25 -1.75 5.22
C ALA A 120 -3.64 -1.42 6.59
N ASP A 121 -2.34 -1.62 6.71
CA ASP A 121 -1.58 -1.51 7.95
C ASP A 121 -0.70 -0.24 8.04
N ASP A 122 -0.95 0.70 7.12
CA ASP A 122 -0.24 1.97 7.01
C ASP A 122 -1.17 3.16 7.26
N TYR A 123 -0.67 4.17 7.98
CA TYR A 123 -1.27 5.50 8.09
C TYR A 123 -0.64 6.43 7.07
N TYR A 124 -1.47 7.11 6.29
CA TYR A 124 -1.03 7.95 5.17
C TYR A 124 -1.20 9.46 5.43
N GLY A 125 -2.13 9.86 6.31
CA GLY A 125 -2.49 11.24 6.58
C GLY A 125 -3.49 11.85 5.59
N PRO A 126 -4.37 12.76 6.05
CA PRO A 126 -5.46 13.29 5.25
C PRO A 126 -4.99 14.11 4.04
N GLY A 127 -3.88 14.83 4.16
CA GLY A 127 -3.31 15.62 3.04
C GLY A 127 -2.84 14.74 1.89
N ALA A 128 -2.33 13.54 2.16
CA ALA A 128 -1.92 12.60 1.12
C ALA A 128 -3.11 12.08 0.30
N PHE A 129 -4.26 11.84 0.94
CA PHE A 129 -5.49 11.44 0.22
C PHE A 129 -6.03 12.56 -0.66
N THR A 130 -5.96 13.81 -0.19
CA THR A 130 -6.33 14.99 -1.00
C THR A 130 -5.46 15.09 -2.24
N LEU A 131 -4.13 14.99 -2.09
CA LEU A 131 -3.19 15.01 -3.22
C LEU A 131 -3.44 13.86 -4.21
N MET A 132 -3.74 12.66 -3.71
CA MET A 132 -4.04 11.50 -4.55
C MET A 132 -5.34 11.71 -5.32
N TYR A 133 -6.41 12.17 -4.67
CA TYR A 133 -7.69 12.42 -5.32
C TYR A 133 -7.56 13.45 -6.43
N GLU A 134 -6.89 14.58 -6.18
CA GLU A 134 -6.62 15.61 -7.17
C GLU A 134 -5.76 15.13 -8.36
N ALA A 135 -4.80 14.23 -8.09
CA ALA A 135 -3.99 13.63 -9.14
C ALA A 135 -4.82 12.68 -10.00
N LEU A 136 -5.64 11.82 -9.37
CA LEU A 136 -6.54 10.89 -10.07
C LEU A 136 -7.50 11.63 -11.01
N GLU A 137 -8.07 12.76 -10.57
CA GLU A 137 -9.00 13.54 -11.42
C GLU A 137 -8.36 13.93 -12.76
N LYS A 138 -7.06 14.21 -12.77
CA LYS A 138 -6.31 14.70 -13.93
C LYS A 138 -5.76 13.58 -14.83
N LEU A 139 -5.80 12.33 -14.40
CA LEU A 139 -5.26 11.22 -15.20
C LEU A 139 -6.05 11.07 -16.52
N PRO A 140 -5.35 10.89 -17.66
CA PRO A 140 -5.98 10.46 -18.90
C PRO A 140 -6.46 9.00 -18.76
N GLU A 141 -7.26 8.53 -19.70
CA GLU A 141 -7.85 7.19 -19.65
C GLU A 141 -6.80 6.07 -19.70
N THR A 142 -5.67 6.29 -20.37
CA THR A 142 -4.63 5.27 -20.58
C THR A 142 -3.22 5.86 -20.50
N GLY A 143 -2.23 4.97 -20.34
CA GLY A 143 -0.80 5.29 -20.43
C GLY A 143 -0.20 6.00 -19.22
N ARG A 144 -1.03 6.37 -18.23
CA ARG A 144 -0.55 7.16 -17.09
C ARG A 144 -1.20 6.73 -15.78
N GLY A 145 -0.39 6.69 -14.72
CA GLY A 145 -0.81 6.57 -13.34
C GLY A 145 -0.33 7.76 -12.52
N CYS A 146 -0.59 7.75 -11.23
CA CYS A 146 -0.06 8.74 -10.29
C CYS A 146 0.37 8.08 -8.98
N MET A 147 1.17 8.80 -8.19
CA MET A 147 1.56 8.36 -6.86
C MET A 147 1.69 9.53 -5.89
N VAL A 148 1.56 9.24 -4.60
CA VAL A 148 1.99 10.13 -3.52
C VAL A 148 3.24 9.55 -2.88
N ALA A 149 4.35 10.29 -2.97
CA ALA A 149 5.63 9.93 -2.39
C ALA A 149 5.81 10.63 -1.04
N TYR A 150 6.45 9.92 -0.11
CA TYR A 150 6.82 10.41 1.20
C TYR A 150 8.33 10.69 1.26
N LYS A 151 8.76 11.54 2.18
CA LYS A 151 10.19 11.70 2.45
C LYS A 151 10.71 10.48 3.21
N LEU A 152 11.86 9.96 2.79
CA LEU A 152 12.46 8.76 3.39
C LEU A 152 12.55 8.88 4.92
N ARG A 153 12.99 10.05 5.44
CA ARG A 153 13.11 10.28 6.89
C ARG A 153 11.82 10.11 7.68
N ASN A 154 10.65 10.29 7.02
CA ASN A 154 9.34 10.15 7.65
C ASN A 154 8.81 8.71 7.60
N THR A 155 9.58 7.74 7.03
CA THR A 155 9.11 6.37 6.77
C THR A 155 10.02 5.29 7.36
N VAL A 156 11.06 5.66 8.10
CA VAL A 156 11.98 4.71 8.75
C VAL A 156 11.46 4.32 10.13
N SER A 157 11.65 3.05 10.51
CA SER A 157 11.29 2.54 11.84
C SER A 157 12.42 2.74 12.85
N ASP A 158 12.06 2.94 14.12
CA ASP A 158 13.00 2.95 15.24
C ASP A 158 13.30 1.53 15.76
N PHE A 159 12.52 0.52 15.35
CA PHE A 159 12.58 -0.85 15.86
C PHE A 159 13.29 -1.85 14.92
N GLY A 160 13.67 -1.40 13.73
CA GLY A 160 14.36 -2.29 12.78
C GLY A 160 14.51 -1.68 11.39
N THR A 161 14.95 -2.51 10.45
CA THR A 161 15.12 -2.06 9.08
C THR A 161 13.85 -2.23 8.26
N VAL A 162 13.65 -1.32 7.30
CA VAL A 162 12.53 -1.33 6.36
C VAL A 162 13.03 -1.48 4.91
N THR A 163 12.13 -1.81 4.01
CA THR A 163 12.35 -1.76 2.55
C THR A 163 11.49 -0.66 1.97
N ARG A 164 12.04 0.15 1.06
CA ARG A 164 11.33 1.25 0.39
C ARG A 164 11.67 1.30 -1.08
N GLY A 165 10.68 1.60 -1.90
CA GLY A 165 10.89 2.00 -3.29
C GLY A 165 11.39 3.44 -3.33
N VAL A 166 12.69 3.66 -3.44
CA VAL A 166 13.28 5.00 -3.57
C VAL A 166 13.02 5.51 -4.98
N CYS A 167 12.36 6.67 -5.09
CA CYS A 167 11.92 7.23 -6.35
C CYS A 167 12.85 8.34 -6.84
N ARG A 168 12.96 8.50 -8.15
CA ARG A 168 13.48 9.72 -8.79
C ARG A 168 12.32 10.45 -9.42
N ILE A 169 12.18 11.72 -9.09
CA ILE A 169 11.10 12.59 -9.58
C ILE A 169 11.76 13.80 -10.26
N ASP A 170 11.37 14.08 -11.48
CA ASP A 170 11.79 15.25 -12.23
C ASP A 170 10.56 15.94 -12.81
N GLY A 171 10.45 17.26 -12.59
CA GLY A 171 9.32 18.05 -13.09
C GLY A 171 7.93 17.57 -12.64
N GLY A 172 7.82 16.79 -11.54
CA GLY A 172 6.57 16.21 -11.06
C GLY A 172 6.23 14.86 -11.71
N GLU A 173 7.12 14.30 -12.52
CA GLU A 173 7.00 12.97 -13.11
C GLU A 173 8.04 12.02 -12.48
N MET A 174 7.61 10.80 -12.13
CA MET A 174 8.53 9.77 -11.64
C MET A 174 9.30 9.18 -12.83
N THR A 175 10.62 9.24 -12.75
CA THR A 175 11.53 8.72 -13.80
C THR A 175 12.11 7.36 -13.46
N ALA A 176 12.15 7.00 -12.18
CA ALA A 176 12.59 5.68 -11.72
C ALA A 176 12.07 5.38 -10.32
N VAL A 177 11.94 4.09 -10.00
CA VAL A 177 11.76 3.57 -8.65
C VAL A 177 12.69 2.38 -8.45
N GLU A 178 13.39 2.35 -7.32
CA GLU A 178 14.35 1.29 -6.98
C GLU A 178 14.07 0.75 -5.57
N GLU A 179 13.78 -0.55 -5.48
CA GLU A 179 13.61 -1.23 -4.20
C GLU A 179 14.92 -1.24 -3.42
N THR A 180 14.95 -0.50 -2.32
CA THR A 180 16.11 -0.37 -1.43
C THR A 180 15.83 -1.09 -0.13
N PHE A 181 16.66 -2.09 0.17
CA PHE A 181 16.45 -3.02 1.28
C PHE A 181 17.22 -2.60 2.53
N LYS A 182 16.75 -3.09 3.70
CA LYS A 182 17.41 -2.93 5.00
C LYS A 182 17.78 -1.49 5.33
N ILE A 183 16.86 -0.57 5.10
CA ILE A 183 17.02 0.84 5.45
C ILE A 183 16.76 1.01 6.94
N GLY A 184 17.67 1.66 7.65
CA GLY A 184 17.55 1.93 9.09
C GLY A 184 18.30 3.16 9.52
N LYS A 185 18.06 3.60 10.75
CA LYS A 185 18.79 4.70 11.40
C LYS A 185 20.09 4.18 11.97
N ALA A 186 21.18 4.86 11.69
CA ALA A 186 22.49 4.62 12.30
C ALA A 186 22.61 5.38 13.64
N PRO A 187 23.56 5.00 14.53
CA PRO A 187 23.77 5.69 15.80
C PRO A 187 24.12 7.19 15.67
N ASP A 188 24.68 7.59 14.53
CA ASP A 188 24.99 8.98 14.19
C ASP A 188 23.78 9.79 13.68
N GLY A 189 22.60 9.15 13.62
CA GLY A 189 21.35 9.73 13.11
C GLY A 189 21.21 9.70 11.59
N SER A 190 22.23 9.24 10.85
CA SER A 190 22.12 9.08 9.39
C SER A 190 21.18 7.90 9.05
N ILE A 191 20.51 8.00 7.88
CA ILE A 191 19.71 6.92 7.34
C ILE A 191 20.60 6.13 6.38
N ARG A 192 20.63 4.81 6.51
CA ARG A 192 21.50 3.95 5.71
C ARG A 192 20.79 2.71 5.20
N SER A 193 21.18 2.24 4.03
CA SER A 193 20.85 0.91 3.54
C SER A 193 21.97 -0.07 3.92
N TYR A 194 21.61 -1.12 4.64
CA TYR A 194 22.50 -2.21 5.05
C TYR A 194 22.34 -3.46 4.15
N ALA A 195 21.86 -3.28 2.93
CA ALA A 195 21.71 -4.39 1.98
C ALA A 195 23.05 -5.00 1.57
N SER A 196 24.09 -4.17 1.47
CA SER A 196 25.48 -4.58 1.23
C SER A 196 26.22 -4.79 2.55
N SER A 197 27.32 -5.53 2.52
CA SER A 197 28.23 -5.69 3.67
C SER A 197 28.92 -4.37 4.03
N GLY A 198 29.20 -4.16 5.33
CA GLY A 198 29.92 -3.01 5.84
C GLY A 198 29.06 -1.99 6.59
N GLU A 199 29.50 -0.73 6.66
CA GLU A 199 28.85 0.34 7.40
C GLU A 199 27.50 0.82 6.79
N GLY A 200 27.09 0.23 5.68
CA GLY A 200 25.91 0.63 4.93
C GLY A 200 26.12 1.89 4.06
N VAL A 201 25.26 2.07 3.08
CA VAL A 201 25.26 3.22 2.17
C VAL A 201 24.35 4.29 2.74
N VAL A 202 24.87 5.52 2.92
CA VAL A 202 24.10 6.68 3.40
C VAL A 202 23.06 7.04 2.34
N LEU A 203 21.83 7.24 2.78
CA LEU A 203 20.71 7.69 1.95
C LEU A 203 20.30 9.11 2.37
N ASP A 204 19.90 9.92 1.39
CA ASP A 204 19.33 11.23 1.67
C ASP A 204 17.92 11.07 2.26
N GLY A 205 17.70 11.58 3.46
CA GLY A 205 16.41 11.57 4.13
C GLY A 205 15.29 12.35 3.40
N GLU A 206 15.65 13.27 2.50
CA GLU A 206 14.71 14.01 1.64
C GLU A 206 14.30 13.22 0.41
N SER A 207 14.95 12.08 0.10
CA SER A 207 14.60 11.26 -1.05
C SER A 207 13.12 10.87 -1.01
N PRO A 208 12.39 11.04 -2.13
CA PRO A 208 11.01 10.58 -2.22
C PRO A 208 10.98 9.04 -2.25
N VAL A 209 10.05 8.46 -1.51
CA VAL A 209 9.84 7.00 -1.45
C VAL A 209 8.39 6.63 -1.67
N SER A 210 8.17 5.49 -2.31
CA SER A 210 6.87 4.85 -2.44
C SER A 210 6.50 4.13 -1.15
N MET A 211 5.27 4.39 -0.70
CA MET A 211 4.61 3.66 0.38
C MET A 211 3.42 2.85 -0.14
N ASN A 212 3.48 2.39 -1.41
CA ASN A 212 2.37 1.73 -2.12
C ASN A 212 1.10 2.58 -2.26
N PHE A 213 1.23 3.91 -2.24
CA PHE A 213 0.11 4.80 -2.51
C PHE A 213 0.11 5.20 -3.99
N TRP A 214 -0.54 4.36 -4.79
CA TRP A 214 -0.63 4.47 -6.24
C TRP A 214 -2.03 4.83 -6.70
N GLY A 215 -2.15 5.56 -7.79
CA GLY A 215 -3.41 5.88 -8.45
C GLY A 215 -3.41 5.49 -9.91
N PHE A 216 -4.52 4.92 -10.38
CA PHE A 216 -4.66 4.35 -11.72
C PHE A 216 -6.05 4.58 -12.30
N THR A 217 -6.14 4.37 -13.61
CA THR A 217 -7.41 4.19 -14.33
C THR A 217 -7.68 2.71 -14.56
N PRO A 218 -8.90 2.30 -14.94
CA PRO A 218 -9.22 0.90 -15.25
C PRO A 218 -8.30 0.26 -16.31
N TRP A 219 -7.73 1.05 -17.22
CA TRP A 219 -6.71 0.58 -18.17
C TRP A 219 -5.57 -0.18 -17.49
N ALA A 220 -5.10 0.30 -16.34
CA ALA A 220 -3.99 -0.33 -15.64
C ALA A 220 -4.29 -1.75 -15.15
N LEU A 221 -5.57 -2.12 -14.95
CA LEU A 221 -5.93 -3.50 -14.59
C LEU A 221 -5.58 -4.48 -15.71
N GLY A 222 -5.76 -4.09 -16.98
CA GLY A 222 -5.33 -4.90 -18.12
C GLY A 222 -3.81 -5.05 -18.22
N GLU A 223 -3.08 -3.97 -17.94
CA GLU A 223 -1.61 -4.00 -17.89
C GLU A 223 -1.10 -4.87 -16.73
N MET A 224 -1.72 -4.75 -15.55
CA MET A 224 -1.44 -5.60 -14.38
C MET A 224 -1.66 -7.09 -14.69
N GLU A 225 -2.75 -7.43 -15.37
CA GLU A 225 -3.05 -8.82 -15.77
C GLU A 225 -2.01 -9.36 -16.75
N THR A 226 -1.64 -8.58 -17.76
CA THR A 226 -0.62 -8.94 -18.74
C THR A 226 0.76 -9.12 -18.06
N TYR A 227 1.15 -8.20 -17.20
CA TYR A 227 2.39 -8.27 -16.44
C TYR A 227 2.42 -9.48 -15.51
N PHE A 228 1.33 -9.76 -14.80
CA PHE A 228 1.23 -10.91 -13.92
C PHE A 228 1.29 -12.23 -14.69
N HIS A 229 0.65 -12.33 -15.83
CA HIS A 229 0.76 -13.52 -16.68
C HIS A 229 2.18 -13.75 -17.19
N THR A 230 2.91 -12.68 -17.51
CA THR A 230 4.35 -12.77 -17.88
C THR A 230 5.20 -13.24 -16.70
N PHE A 231 4.96 -12.70 -15.52
CA PHE A 231 5.59 -13.15 -14.28
C PHE A 231 5.34 -14.65 -14.01
N LEU A 232 4.10 -15.12 -14.14
CA LEU A 232 3.77 -16.54 -13.90
C LEU A 232 4.45 -17.49 -14.90
N ARG A 233 4.73 -17.03 -16.14
CA ARG A 233 5.44 -17.81 -17.16
C ARG A 233 6.95 -17.86 -16.93
N SER A 234 7.50 -16.95 -16.16
CA SER A 234 8.93 -16.89 -15.82
C SER A 234 9.32 -17.92 -14.77
N GLU A 235 10.63 -18.07 -14.54
CA GLU A 235 11.16 -18.89 -13.44
C GLU A 235 10.66 -18.42 -12.08
N ALA A 236 10.58 -17.09 -11.88
CA ALA A 236 10.07 -16.50 -10.64
C ALA A 236 8.64 -16.95 -10.31
N GLY A 237 7.76 -17.15 -11.29
CA GLY A 237 6.41 -17.67 -11.06
C GLY A 237 6.38 -19.06 -10.43
N ARG A 238 7.46 -19.83 -10.54
CA ARG A 238 7.58 -21.19 -10.00
C ARG A 238 8.28 -21.26 -8.63
N GLU A 239 8.83 -20.15 -8.15
CA GLU A 239 9.47 -20.08 -6.85
C GLU A 239 8.44 -19.99 -5.72
N LEU A 240 8.74 -20.58 -4.55
CA LEU A 240 7.80 -20.63 -3.42
C LEU A 240 7.57 -19.27 -2.73
N LYS A 241 8.48 -18.29 -2.92
CA LYS A 241 8.46 -17.02 -2.16
C LYS A 241 8.51 -15.77 -3.03
N SER A 242 8.68 -15.89 -4.34
CA SER A 242 8.71 -14.75 -5.26
C SER A 242 7.40 -13.97 -5.24
N GLU A 243 7.47 -12.68 -5.54
CA GLU A 243 6.32 -11.78 -5.53
C GLU A 243 6.31 -10.89 -6.77
N CYS A 244 5.15 -10.73 -7.36
CA CYS A 244 4.86 -9.76 -8.40
C CYS A 244 4.37 -8.47 -7.73
N LEU A 245 5.28 -7.49 -7.58
CA LEU A 245 5.06 -6.28 -6.80
C LEU A 245 4.68 -5.09 -7.68
N LEU A 246 3.75 -4.25 -7.22
CA LEU A 246 3.36 -3.01 -7.90
C LEU A 246 4.55 -2.08 -8.18
N PRO A 247 5.46 -1.79 -7.22
CA PRO A 247 6.60 -0.92 -7.50
C PRO A 247 7.52 -1.49 -8.58
N THR A 248 7.71 -2.81 -8.62
CA THR A 248 8.53 -3.48 -9.63
C THR A 248 7.87 -3.36 -11.01
N MET A 249 6.58 -3.68 -11.11
CA MET A 249 5.81 -3.53 -12.35
C MET A 249 5.88 -2.09 -12.89
N VAL A 250 5.60 -1.11 -12.03
CA VAL A 250 5.65 0.30 -12.41
C VAL A 250 7.06 0.68 -12.88
N GLY A 251 8.11 0.24 -12.17
CA GLY A 251 9.51 0.49 -12.56
C GLY A 251 9.88 -0.12 -13.91
N ASP A 252 9.39 -1.33 -14.22
CA ASP A 252 9.59 -1.98 -15.50
C ASP A 252 8.87 -1.22 -16.62
N MET A 253 7.61 -0.88 -16.43
CA MET A 253 6.80 -0.15 -17.42
C MET A 253 7.32 1.28 -17.67
N LEU A 254 7.88 1.95 -16.66
CA LEU A 254 8.59 3.23 -16.83
C LEU A 254 9.81 3.08 -17.74
N ARG A 255 10.64 2.05 -17.51
CA ARG A 255 11.84 1.79 -18.33
C ARG A 255 11.49 1.43 -19.77
N GLU A 256 10.38 0.76 -19.99
CA GLU A 256 9.86 0.41 -21.31
C GLU A 256 9.15 1.58 -22.01
N GLY A 257 8.83 2.64 -21.27
CA GLY A 257 8.06 3.78 -21.79
C GLY A 257 6.59 3.47 -22.05
N SER A 258 6.06 2.37 -21.49
CA SER A 258 4.65 1.94 -21.65
C SER A 258 3.72 2.58 -20.62
N MET A 259 4.25 3.14 -19.54
CA MET A 259 3.52 3.88 -18.51
C MET A 259 4.30 5.10 -18.05
N HIS A 260 3.58 6.17 -17.72
CA HIS A 260 4.11 7.36 -17.05
C HIS A 260 3.45 7.51 -15.69
N ILE A 261 4.14 8.10 -14.71
CA ILE A 261 3.61 8.30 -13.35
C ILE A 261 3.75 9.76 -12.93
N ASP A 262 2.62 10.44 -12.74
CA ASP A 262 2.58 11.76 -12.11
C ASP A 262 2.84 11.61 -10.61
N ALA A 263 3.92 12.20 -10.11
CA ALA A 263 4.31 12.09 -8.72
C ALA A 263 3.94 13.37 -7.95
N ARG A 264 3.32 13.18 -6.79
CA ARG A 264 3.13 14.21 -5.78
C ARG A 264 3.95 13.85 -4.56
N THR A 265 4.55 14.84 -3.91
CA THR A 265 5.26 14.64 -2.64
C THR A 265 4.47 15.22 -1.49
N THR A 266 4.47 14.54 -0.35
CA THR A 266 3.82 14.98 0.87
C THR A 266 4.82 15.14 2.02
N GLU A 267 4.53 16.08 2.93
CA GLU A 267 5.22 16.23 4.23
C GLU A 267 4.53 15.44 5.34
N GLU A 268 3.41 14.78 5.04
CA GLU A 268 2.66 14.00 6.02
C GLU A 268 3.55 12.96 6.72
N ALA A 269 3.27 12.75 7.99
CA ALA A 269 3.87 11.66 8.71
C ALA A 269 3.26 10.35 8.21
N TRP A 270 4.14 9.38 7.90
CA TRP A 270 3.74 8.01 7.69
C TRP A 270 4.13 7.19 8.91
N PHE A 271 3.26 6.31 9.36
CA PHE A 271 3.57 5.27 10.32
C PHE A 271 2.72 4.03 10.02
N GLY A 272 3.20 2.87 10.45
CA GLY A 272 2.52 1.61 10.15
C GLY A 272 2.87 0.53 11.17
N MET A 273 2.22 -0.61 11.06
CA MET A 273 2.43 -1.76 11.95
C MET A 273 3.28 -2.83 11.26
N THR A 274 4.59 -2.61 11.16
CA THR A 274 5.52 -3.60 10.61
C THR A 274 5.96 -4.62 11.67
N TYR A 275 6.24 -4.14 12.88
CA TYR A 275 6.65 -4.90 14.04
C TYR A 275 5.59 -4.82 15.13
N ARG A 276 5.57 -5.77 16.06
CA ARG A 276 4.60 -5.78 17.17
C ARG A 276 4.76 -4.56 18.09
N GLU A 277 5.98 -4.08 18.20
CA GLU A 277 6.35 -2.89 18.97
C GLU A 277 5.76 -1.60 18.40
N ASP A 278 5.53 -1.53 17.09
CA ASP A 278 4.93 -0.38 16.41
C ASP A 278 3.51 -0.08 16.91
N ARG A 279 2.79 -1.09 17.46
CA ARG A 279 1.42 -0.91 17.98
C ARG A 279 1.32 0.21 19.01
N ALA A 280 2.23 0.23 19.97
CA ALA A 280 2.20 1.24 21.04
C ALA A 280 2.47 2.64 20.49
N THR A 281 3.42 2.77 19.57
CA THR A 281 3.76 4.01 18.88
C THR A 281 2.61 4.49 18.00
N THR A 282 2.03 3.61 17.19
CA THR A 282 0.85 3.91 16.34
C THR A 282 -0.32 4.41 17.19
N ALA A 283 -0.65 3.71 18.28
CA ALA A 283 -1.73 4.11 19.18
C ALA A 283 -1.45 5.45 19.87
N ALA A 284 -0.19 5.74 20.22
CA ALA A 284 0.20 7.02 20.80
C ALA A 284 0.08 8.17 19.79
N MET A 285 0.49 7.93 18.53
CA MET A 285 0.34 8.92 17.46
C MET A 285 -1.13 9.23 17.16
N LEU A 286 -1.99 8.22 17.04
CA LEU A 286 -3.42 8.44 16.80
C LEU A 286 -4.08 9.21 17.95
N ARG A 287 -3.78 8.88 19.21
CA ARG A 287 -4.26 9.66 20.36
C ARG A 287 -3.80 11.12 20.32
N LYS A 288 -2.54 11.36 19.90
CA LYS A 288 -2.02 12.72 19.73
C LYS A 288 -2.80 13.47 18.65
N LEU A 289 -2.99 12.87 17.48
CA LEU A 289 -3.73 13.48 16.36
C LEU A 289 -5.19 13.78 16.75
N THR A 290 -5.83 12.89 17.53
CA THR A 290 -7.17 13.13 18.09
C THR A 290 -7.16 14.31 19.07
N ALA A 291 -6.19 14.36 20.00
CA ALA A 291 -6.07 15.46 20.95
C ALA A 291 -5.78 16.81 20.30
N GLU A 292 -5.10 16.82 19.15
CA GLU A 292 -4.85 18.00 18.31
C GLU A 292 -6.06 18.40 17.44
N GLY A 293 -7.18 17.63 17.49
CA GLY A 293 -8.42 17.91 16.79
C GLY A 293 -8.42 17.50 15.30
N MET A 294 -7.43 16.73 14.86
CA MET A 294 -7.40 16.18 13.49
C MET A 294 -8.49 15.12 13.29
N TYR A 295 -8.74 14.30 14.29
CA TYR A 295 -9.80 13.29 14.31
C TYR A 295 -10.76 13.53 15.47
N PRO A 296 -12.05 13.16 15.33
CA PRO A 296 -12.97 13.12 16.46
C PRO A 296 -12.58 11.99 17.44
N ASP A 297 -13.09 12.05 18.68
CA ASP A 297 -12.86 11.00 19.70
C ASP A 297 -13.37 9.62 19.27
N ASN A 298 -14.38 9.57 18.43
CA ASN A 298 -14.87 8.41 17.71
C ASN A 298 -14.97 8.76 16.23
N LEU A 299 -14.41 7.94 15.36
CA LEU A 299 -14.50 8.15 13.90
C LEU A 299 -15.93 7.95 13.38
N TYR A 300 -16.73 7.11 14.07
CA TYR A 300 -18.07 6.71 13.62
C TYR A 300 -19.13 6.77 14.72
#